data_6c083d010c816c8d3940159ac20d54ac
#
_entry.id   6c083d010c816c8d3940159ac20d54ac
#
_cell.length_a   1.000
_cell.length_b   1.000
_cell.length_c   1.000
_cell.angle_alpha   90.00
_cell.angle_beta   90.00
_cell.angle_gamma   90.00
#
_symmetry.space_group_name_H-M   'P 1'
#
loop_
_entity.id
_entity.type
_entity.pdbx_description
1 polymer ?
#
loop_
_entity_poly.entity_id
_entity_poly.type
_entity_poly.pdbx_seq_one_letter_code
_entity_poly.pdbx_strand_id
1 'polypeptide(L)'
;MKPKAEVMKDLARVCRRKVVIQRKETVTDEYGDTTTTWADWRAMWAERSSLWGRDYYAALAVGEEQTVEFTLRYAAFLDELKTDTHRLFYAGEIYDIRQVDYLDDDGMWIKLRAVKHT
;
A
#
# COMPACT_ATOMS: atom_id res chain seq x y z
N MET A 1 7.97 -15.60 -21.73
CA MET A 1 7.27 -14.50 -21.04
C MET A 1 5.76 -14.65 -21.24
N LYS A 2 5.00 -14.57 -20.17
CA LYS A 2 3.54 -14.65 -20.28
C LYS A 2 2.95 -13.39 -20.92
N PRO A 3 1.91 -13.53 -21.77
CA PRO A 3 1.19 -12.37 -22.25
C PRO A 3 0.63 -11.53 -21.12
N LYS A 4 0.54 -10.23 -21.33
CA LYS A 4 0.05 -9.27 -20.33
C LYS A 4 -1.33 -9.65 -19.78
N ALA A 5 -2.23 -10.12 -20.64
CA ALA A 5 -3.57 -10.53 -20.25
C ALA A 5 -3.57 -11.73 -19.28
N GLU A 6 -2.66 -12.68 -19.45
CA GLU A 6 -2.54 -13.81 -18.53
C GLU A 6 -1.98 -13.39 -17.18
N VAL A 7 -1.00 -12.49 -17.18
CA VAL A 7 -0.46 -11.93 -15.94
C VAL A 7 -1.55 -11.21 -15.16
N MET A 8 -2.39 -10.45 -15.84
CA MET A 8 -3.52 -9.76 -15.21
C MET A 8 -4.53 -10.72 -14.61
N LYS A 9 -4.86 -11.82 -15.30
CA LYS A 9 -5.76 -12.84 -14.78
C LYS A 9 -5.19 -13.51 -13.55
N ASP A 10 -3.90 -13.82 -13.57
CA ASP A 10 -3.23 -14.45 -12.44
C ASP A 10 -3.25 -13.52 -11.22
N LEU A 11 -2.94 -12.24 -11.39
CA LEU A 11 -2.98 -11.28 -10.31
C LEU A 11 -4.42 -11.06 -9.78
N ALA A 12 -5.40 -11.00 -10.65
CA ALA A 12 -6.79 -10.86 -10.25
C ALA A 12 -7.26 -12.03 -9.38
N ARG A 13 -6.76 -13.24 -9.66
CA ARG A 13 -7.10 -14.42 -8.86
C ARG A 13 -6.47 -14.41 -7.47
N VAL A 14 -5.33 -13.74 -7.29
CA VAL A 14 -4.63 -13.70 -6.00
C VAL A 14 -4.92 -12.43 -5.20
N CYS A 15 -5.60 -11.45 -5.78
CA CYS A 15 -6.03 -10.24 -5.08
C CYS A 15 -7.25 -10.56 -4.22
N ARG A 16 -7.03 -11.23 -3.09
CA ARG A 16 -8.09 -11.73 -2.21
C ARG A 16 -8.12 -11.09 -0.84
N ARG A 17 -7.19 -10.17 -0.58
CA ARG A 17 -7.08 -9.53 0.73
C ARG A 17 -7.66 -8.14 0.65
N LYS A 18 -8.56 -7.84 1.57
CA LYS A 18 -9.14 -6.50 1.63
C LYS A 18 -8.25 -5.60 2.45
N VAL A 19 -7.84 -4.49 1.86
CA VAL A 19 -7.10 -3.44 2.56
C VAL A 19 -7.90 -2.16 2.52
N VAL A 20 -7.78 -1.38 3.58
CA VAL A 20 -8.36 -0.03 3.63
C VAL A 20 -7.22 0.96 3.60
N ILE A 21 -7.24 1.85 2.61
CA ILE A 21 -6.28 2.94 2.53
C ILE A 21 -6.86 4.09 3.33
N GLN A 22 -6.13 4.52 4.35
CA GLN A 22 -6.50 5.65 5.18
C GLN A 22 -5.72 6.88 4.77
N ARG A 23 -6.35 8.03 4.84
CA ARG A 23 -5.73 9.31 4.52
C ARG A 23 -5.70 10.20 5.75
N LYS A 24 -4.59 10.91 5.89
CA LYS A 24 -4.39 11.87 6.95
C LYS A 24 -5.29 13.09 6.72
N GLU A 25 -6.02 13.48 7.75
CA GLU A 25 -6.88 14.66 7.72
C GLU A 25 -6.51 15.59 8.87
N THR A 26 -6.49 16.89 8.58
CA THR A 26 -6.23 17.91 9.58
C THR A 26 -7.54 18.63 9.89
N VAL A 27 -7.90 18.64 11.18
CA VAL A 27 -9.11 19.31 11.67
C VAL A 27 -8.69 20.44 12.57
N THR A 28 -9.22 21.64 12.30
CA THR A 28 -8.99 22.82 13.13
C THR A 28 -10.26 23.07 13.95
N ASP A 29 -10.11 23.15 15.26
CA ASP A 29 -11.24 23.43 16.15
C ASP A 29 -11.56 24.93 16.22
N GLU A 30 -12.59 25.28 17.00
CA GLU A 30 -13.04 26.66 17.14
C GLU A 30 -12.02 27.59 17.80
N TYR A 31 -11.02 27.01 18.49
CA TYR A 31 -9.95 27.75 19.15
C TYR A 31 -8.70 27.88 18.30
N GLY A 32 -8.74 27.37 17.07
CA GLY A 32 -7.61 27.38 16.16
C GLY A 32 -6.62 26.23 16.38
N ASP A 33 -6.91 25.32 17.31
CA ASP A 33 -6.06 24.15 17.53
C ASP A 33 -6.24 23.15 16.40
N THR A 34 -5.13 22.60 15.94
CA THR A 34 -5.10 21.67 14.83
C THR A 34 -4.86 20.25 15.32
N THR A 35 -5.75 19.33 14.95
CA THR A 35 -5.63 17.92 15.27
C THR A 35 -5.52 17.12 13.97
N THR A 36 -4.57 16.19 13.93
CA THR A 36 -4.41 15.29 12.78
C THR A 36 -5.08 13.97 13.11
N THR A 37 -5.97 13.53 12.21
CA THR A 37 -6.65 12.24 12.32
C THR A 37 -6.46 11.44 11.03
N TRP A 38 -6.76 10.15 11.11
CA TRP A 38 -6.73 9.27 9.96
C TRP A 38 -8.16 8.83 9.64
N ALA A 39 -8.55 8.95 8.39
CA ALA A 39 -9.89 8.56 7.95
C ALA A 39 -9.79 7.52 6.85
N ASP A 40 -10.75 6.60 6.81
CA ASP A 40 -10.85 5.62 5.71
C ASP A 40 -11.11 6.38 4.42
N TRP A 41 -10.28 6.09 3.42
CA TRP A 41 -10.33 6.79 2.14
C TRP A 41 -10.82 5.88 1.01
N ARG A 42 -10.22 4.70 0.87
CA ARG A 42 -10.59 3.71 -0.14
C ARG A 42 -10.39 2.32 0.40
N ALA A 43 -11.33 1.43 0.09
CA ALA A 43 -11.18 0.01 0.36
C ALA A 43 -10.91 -0.71 -0.95
N MET A 44 -9.90 -1.57 -0.98
CA MET A 44 -9.49 -2.26 -2.18
C MET A 44 -9.09 -3.70 -1.90
N TRP A 45 -9.19 -4.53 -2.93
CA TRP A 45 -8.65 -5.88 -2.88
C TRP A 45 -7.20 -5.87 -3.31
N ALA A 46 -6.37 -6.63 -2.60
CA ALA A 46 -4.94 -6.68 -2.83
C ALA A 46 -4.40 -8.10 -2.72
N GLU A 47 -3.28 -8.34 -3.38
CA GLU A 47 -2.43 -9.48 -3.06
C GLU A 47 -1.41 -9.04 -2.03
N ARG A 48 -1.25 -9.84 -0.97
CA ARG A 48 -0.21 -9.60 0.03
C ARG A 48 0.91 -10.59 -0.16
N SER A 49 2.14 -10.11 -0.26
CA SER A 49 3.33 -10.96 -0.31
C SER A 49 4.41 -10.41 0.60
N SER A 50 5.27 -11.32 1.10
CA SER A 50 6.43 -10.95 1.90
C SER A 50 7.62 -10.71 0.99
N LEU A 51 8.59 -9.94 1.47
CA LEU A 51 9.87 -9.81 0.78
C LEU A 51 10.61 -11.14 0.80
N TRP A 52 11.39 -11.40 -0.25
CA TRP A 52 12.21 -12.60 -0.33
C TRP A 52 13.46 -12.30 -1.17
N GLY A 53 14.46 -13.21 -1.06
CA GLY A 53 15.69 -13.07 -1.82
C GLY A 53 16.48 -11.82 -1.47
N ARG A 54 17.00 -11.14 -2.50
CA ARG A 54 17.83 -9.96 -2.33
C ARG A 54 17.11 -8.84 -1.58
N ASP A 55 15.83 -8.63 -1.87
CA ASP A 55 15.04 -7.57 -1.23
C ASP A 55 14.89 -7.83 0.26
N TYR A 56 14.70 -9.09 0.67
CA TYR A 56 14.63 -9.45 2.07
C TYR A 56 15.94 -9.13 2.80
N TYR A 57 17.08 -9.52 2.23
CA TYR A 57 18.37 -9.27 2.88
C TYR A 57 18.71 -7.79 2.93
N ALA A 58 18.35 -7.03 1.90
CA ALA A 58 18.54 -5.58 1.91
C ALA A 58 17.74 -4.92 3.01
N ALA A 59 16.48 -5.36 3.19
CA ALA A 59 15.61 -4.85 4.23
C ALA A 59 16.11 -5.25 5.62
N LEU A 60 16.62 -6.47 5.77
CA LEU A 60 17.18 -6.95 7.02
C LEU A 60 18.36 -6.08 7.48
N ALA A 61 19.19 -5.64 6.54
CA ALA A 61 20.37 -4.79 6.85
C ALA A 61 19.98 -3.46 7.50
N VAL A 62 18.76 -2.95 7.26
CA VAL A 62 18.28 -1.69 7.82
C VAL A 62 17.12 -1.88 8.81
N GLY A 63 16.88 -3.13 9.26
CA GLY A 63 15.85 -3.42 10.25
C GLY A 63 14.43 -3.41 9.72
N GLU A 64 14.25 -3.52 8.40
CA GLU A 64 12.92 -3.51 7.77
C GLU A 64 12.55 -4.85 7.13
N GLU A 65 13.02 -5.95 7.70
CA GLU A 65 12.73 -7.31 7.22
C GLU A 65 11.26 -7.69 7.32
N GLN A 66 10.48 -6.96 8.13
CA GLN A 66 9.04 -7.17 8.27
C GLN A 66 8.22 -6.44 7.19
N THR A 67 8.89 -5.87 6.21
CA THR A 67 8.21 -5.21 5.10
C THR A 67 7.39 -6.22 4.30
N VAL A 68 6.16 -5.85 3.99
CA VAL A 68 5.28 -6.64 3.12
C VAL A 68 4.94 -5.83 1.88
N GLU A 69 4.55 -6.52 0.82
CA GLU A 69 4.13 -5.89 -0.41
C GLU A 69 2.66 -6.15 -0.66
N PHE A 70 1.93 -5.10 -1.00
CA PHE A 70 0.53 -5.19 -1.41
C PHE A 70 0.44 -4.78 -2.87
N THR A 71 -0.08 -5.68 -3.71
CA THR A 71 -0.29 -5.39 -5.13
C THR A 71 -1.78 -5.15 -5.35
N LEU A 72 -2.10 -4.00 -5.93
CA LEU A 72 -3.45 -3.54 -6.15
C LEU A 72 -3.67 -3.27 -7.63
N ARG A 73 -4.92 -3.38 -8.05
CA ARG A 73 -5.29 -2.92 -9.38
C ARG A 73 -5.23 -1.39 -9.42
N TYR A 74 -4.60 -0.82 -10.44
CA TYR A 74 -4.51 0.62 -10.57
C TYR A 74 -5.89 1.25 -10.76
N ALA A 75 -6.09 2.40 -10.13
CA ALA A 75 -7.22 3.28 -10.34
C ALA A 75 -6.72 4.72 -10.24
N ALA A 76 -7.37 5.64 -10.95
CA ALA A 76 -6.88 7.02 -11.06
C ALA A 76 -6.70 7.72 -9.70
N PHE A 77 -7.56 7.41 -8.71
CA PHE A 77 -7.42 8.02 -7.39
C PHE A 77 -6.12 7.62 -6.69
N LEU A 78 -5.49 6.51 -7.10
CA LEU A 78 -4.22 6.07 -6.50
C LEU A 78 -3.06 6.99 -6.85
N ASP A 79 -3.20 7.87 -7.83
CA ASP A 79 -2.20 8.89 -8.13
C ASP A 79 -2.01 9.88 -6.97
N GLU A 80 -2.98 9.97 -6.07
CA GLU A 80 -2.89 10.82 -4.88
C GLU A 80 -2.13 10.18 -3.72
N LEU A 81 -1.77 8.89 -3.84
CA LEU A 81 -1.06 8.19 -2.76
C LEU A 81 0.30 8.80 -2.50
N LYS A 82 0.57 9.07 -1.23
CA LYS A 82 1.88 9.54 -0.75
C LYS A 82 2.21 8.80 0.54
N THR A 83 3.48 8.57 0.76
CA THR A 83 3.96 7.79 1.90
C THR A 83 3.73 8.50 3.24
N ASP A 84 3.63 9.83 3.23
CA ASP A 84 3.45 10.64 4.44
C ASP A 84 1.98 10.97 4.75
N THR A 85 1.09 10.85 3.76
CA THR A 85 -0.32 11.22 3.92
C THR A 85 -1.29 10.05 3.88
N HIS A 86 -0.81 8.87 3.53
CA HIS A 86 -1.63 7.66 3.43
C HIS A 86 -0.98 6.50 4.16
N ARG A 87 -1.81 5.62 4.68
CA ARG A 87 -1.37 4.38 5.31
C ARG A 87 -2.38 3.28 5.01
N LEU A 88 -2.03 2.04 5.31
CA LEU A 88 -2.89 0.90 5.07
C LEU A 88 -3.40 0.33 6.40
N PHE A 89 -4.65 -0.11 6.39
CA PHE A 89 -5.23 -0.91 7.46
C PHE A 89 -5.56 -2.28 6.88
N TYR A 90 -4.98 -3.32 7.46
CA TYR A 90 -5.15 -4.68 7.00
C TYR A 90 -5.13 -5.65 8.17
N ALA A 91 -6.14 -6.53 8.21
CA ALA A 91 -6.24 -7.59 9.24
C ALA A 91 -6.11 -7.07 10.69
N GLY A 92 -6.67 -5.89 10.96
CA GLY A 92 -6.62 -5.29 12.29
C GLY A 92 -5.35 -4.53 12.61
N GLU A 93 -4.43 -4.41 11.64
CA GLU A 93 -3.12 -3.79 11.84
C GLU A 93 -2.91 -2.62 10.91
N ILE A 94 -2.14 -1.63 11.37
CA ILE A 94 -1.76 -0.46 10.59
C ILE A 94 -0.41 -0.73 9.94
N TYR A 95 -0.28 -0.35 8.66
CA TYR A 95 0.97 -0.47 7.90
C TYR A 95 1.33 0.89 7.33
N ASP A 96 2.56 1.32 7.60
CA ASP A 96 3.10 2.56 7.04
C ASP A 96 3.62 2.28 5.63
N ILE A 97 3.20 3.07 4.66
CA ILE A 97 3.65 2.91 3.27
C ILE A 97 5.06 3.46 3.14
N ARG A 98 5.99 2.64 2.68
CA ARG A 98 7.40 3.02 2.46
C ARG A 98 7.69 3.37 1.02
N GLN A 99 6.99 2.73 0.08
CA GLN A 99 7.25 2.94 -1.34
C GLN A 99 5.97 2.67 -2.14
N VAL A 100 5.75 3.48 -3.17
CA VAL A 100 4.68 3.30 -4.15
C VAL A 100 5.35 3.01 -5.49
N ASP A 101 5.08 1.85 -6.06
CA ASP A 101 5.68 1.40 -7.32
C ASP A 101 4.57 1.18 -8.34
N TYR A 102 4.58 1.94 -9.41
CA TYR A 102 3.56 1.87 -10.45
C TYR A 102 3.82 0.77 -11.50
N LEU A 103 4.79 -0.12 -11.24
CA LEU A 103 5.04 -1.31 -12.05
C LEU A 103 5.12 -1.02 -13.54
N ASP A 104 6.22 -0.37 -13.97
CA ASP A 104 6.51 -0.02 -15.36
C ASP A 104 5.54 0.99 -15.97
N ASP A 105 4.75 1.66 -15.14
CA ASP A 105 3.88 2.75 -15.56
C ASP A 105 2.88 2.32 -16.65
N ASP A 106 2.42 1.07 -16.58
CA ASP A 106 1.50 0.51 -17.58
C ASP A 106 0.03 0.82 -17.29
N GLY A 107 -0.26 1.45 -16.13
CA GLY A 107 -1.61 1.83 -15.75
C GLY A 107 -2.50 0.67 -15.31
N MET A 108 -1.93 -0.49 -15.01
CA MET A 108 -2.70 -1.69 -14.65
C MET A 108 -2.60 -2.04 -13.18
N TRP A 109 -1.40 -2.04 -12.65
CA TRP A 109 -1.12 -2.51 -11.29
C TRP A 109 -0.23 -1.53 -10.56
N ILE A 110 -0.37 -1.52 -9.25
CA ILE A 110 0.46 -0.71 -8.36
C ILE A 110 0.88 -1.61 -7.20
N LYS A 111 2.12 -1.48 -6.78
CA LYS A 111 2.66 -2.23 -5.64
C LYS A 111 3.04 -1.26 -4.54
N LEU A 112 2.57 -1.54 -3.34
CA LEU A 112 2.87 -0.75 -2.15
C LEU A 112 3.76 -1.58 -1.23
N ARG A 113 4.92 -1.05 -0.89
CA ARG A 113 5.75 -1.64 0.17
C ARG A 113 5.39 -0.96 1.46
N ALA A 114 5.10 -1.75 2.48
CA ALA A 114 4.61 -1.24 3.75
C ALA A 114 5.19 -2.02 4.91
N VAL A 115 5.38 -1.33 6.03
CA VAL A 115 5.89 -1.91 7.27
C VAL A 115 4.84 -1.73 8.34
N LYS A 116 4.62 -2.78 9.13
CA LYS A 116 3.68 -2.72 10.24
C LYS A 116 4.08 -1.59 11.20
N HIS A 117 3.12 -0.74 11.49
CA HIS A 117 3.32 0.37 12.41
C HIS A 117 3.46 -0.15 13.84
N THR A 118 4.49 0.30 14.51
CA THR A 118 4.75 -0.09 15.91
C THR A 118 4.30 0.97 16.89
#